data_0323c3df564589eceb284f76ca751055
#
_entry.id   0323c3df564589eceb284f76ca751055
#
_cell.length_a   1.000
_cell.length_b   1.000
_cell.length_c   1.000
_cell.angle_alpha   90.00
_cell.angle_beta   90.00
_cell.angle_gamma   90.00
#
_symmetry.space_group_name_H-M   'P 1'
#
loop_
_entity.id
_entity.type
_entity.pdbx_description
1 polymer ?
#
loop_
_entity_poly.entity_id
_entity_poly.type
_entity_poly.pdbx_seq_one_letter_code
_entity_poly.pdbx_strand_id
1 'polypeptide(L)'
;MLEEQSLFNENFYLESNLDVAEAKAKGVFNSGFDHFEKFGKFEGRNPSAFFDQSFYLNKYLDVAQAVGKGIFGSAFDHFMLFGQKELRDASVVFQASYYLAKNKDVDAAVKKDELTGIEHFVKFGIDEGRASSDKFDVGYYLGNYGDLKAAGFNYRKAVEHFVLRGSQEKRFGCLADVV
;
A
#
# COMPACT_ATOMS: atom_id res chain seq x y z
N MET A 1 8.93 -10.38 -9.12
CA MET A 1 7.86 -9.36 -8.95
C MET A 1 6.85 -9.87 -7.95
N LEU A 2 6.28 -8.95 -7.15
CA LEU A 2 5.23 -9.26 -6.19
C LEU A 2 3.97 -9.71 -6.95
N GLU A 3 3.29 -10.75 -6.44
CA GLU A 3 2.01 -11.21 -6.97
C GLU A 3 0.85 -10.39 -6.40
N GLU A 4 -0.26 -10.28 -7.12
CA GLU A 4 -1.44 -9.49 -6.73
C GLU A 4 -1.95 -9.89 -5.35
N GLN A 5 -2.08 -11.19 -5.07
CA GLN A 5 -2.52 -11.70 -3.78
C GLN A 5 -1.58 -11.32 -2.62
N SER A 6 -0.28 -11.16 -2.90
CA SER A 6 0.70 -10.74 -1.89
C SER A 6 0.59 -9.27 -1.51
N LEU A 7 0.03 -8.43 -2.40
CA LEU A 7 -0.23 -7.01 -2.13
C LEU A 7 -1.66 -6.78 -1.60
N PHE A 8 -2.51 -7.79 -1.60
CA PHE A 8 -3.86 -7.74 -1.06
C PHE A 8 -3.89 -8.07 0.43
N ASN A 9 -4.70 -7.33 1.20
CA ASN A 9 -4.96 -7.62 2.61
C ASN A 9 -6.46 -7.73 2.86
N GLU A 10 -6.94 -8.94 3.16
CA GLU A 10 -8.35 -9.25 3.37
C GLU A 10 -8.99 -8.39 4.47
N ASN A 11 -8.32 -8.26 5.62
CA ASN A 11 -8.86 -7.51 6.76
C ASN A 11 -8.95 -6.02 6.45
N PHE A 12 -7.88 -5.43 5.91
CA PHE A 12 -7.87 -4.03 5.46
C PHE A 12 -8.97 -3.76 4.44
N TYR A 13 -9.10 -4.65 3.46
CA TYR A 13 -10.07 -4.49 2.38
C TYR A 13 -11.51 -4.51 2.89
N LEU A 14 -11.84 -5.46 3.76
CA LEU A 14 -13.19 -5.57 4.34
C LEU A 14 -13.49 -4.45 5.35
N GLU A 15 -12.49 -3.98 6.10
CA GLU A 15 -12.64 -2.82 6.99
C GLU A 15 -12.86 -1.51 6.22
N SER A 16 -12.21 -1.37 5.06
CA SER A 16 -12.36 -0.21 4.16
C SER A 16 -13.65 -0.25 3.34
N ASN A 17 -14.26 -1.43 3.16
CA ASN A 17 -15.39 -1.67 2.25
C ASN A 17 -16.49 -2.49 2.97
N LEU A 18 -17.25 -1.81 3.84
CA LEU A 18 -18.29 -2.48 4.67
C LEU A 18 -19.39 -3.13 3.82
N ASP A 19 -19.72 -2.58 2.65
CA ASP A 19 -20.63 -3.17 1.67
C ASP A 19 -20.15 -4.55 1.21
N VAL A 20 -18.85 -4.69 0.96
CA VAL A 20 -18.23 -5.97 0.58
C VAL A 20 -18.22 -6.94 1.76
N ALA A 21 -17.91 -6.45 2.98
CA ALA A 21 -17.94 -7.26 4.19
C ALA A 21 -19.35 -7.85 4.43
N GLU A 22 -20.40 -7.04 4.24
CA GLU A 22 -21.78 -7.50 4.34
C GLU A 22 -22.15 -8.51 3.23
N ALA A 23 -21.74 -8.24 1.98
CA ALA A 23 -22.00 -9.15 0.86
C ALA A 23 -21.30 -10.51 1.05
N LYS A 24 -20.06 -10.50 1.56
CA LYS A 24 -19.34 -11.72 1.94
C LYS A 24 -20.05 -12.48 3.05
N ALA A 25 -20.51 -11.79 4.10
CA ALA A 25 -21.26 -12.43 5.20
C ALA A 25 -22.58 -13.09 4.71
N LYS A 26 -23.18 -12.57 3.65
CA LYS A 26 -24.37 -13.12 2.98
C LYS A 26 -24.04 -14.22 1.95
N GLY A 27 -22.75 -14.58 1.77
CA GLY A 27 -22.31 -15.61 0.82
C GLY A 27 -22.31 -15.18 -0.65
N VAL A 28 -22.39 -13.87 -0.95
CA VAL A 28 -22.33 -13.34 -2.34
C VAL A 28 -20.92 -13.46 -2.90
N PHE A 29 -19.91 -13.28 -2.07
CA PHE A 29 -18.47 -13.44 -2.40
C PHE A 29 -17.81 -14.44 -1.46
N ASN A 30 -16.87 -15.22 -2.00
CA ASN A 30 -16.08 -16.16 -1.20
C ASN A 30 -15.07 -15.43 -0.28
N SER A 31 -14.57 -14.27 -0.73
CA SER A 31 -13.60 -13.45 -0.01
C SER A 31 -13.65 -12.00 -0.48
N GLY A 32 -12.99 -11.10 0.25
CA GLY A 32 -12.73 -9.74 -0.22
C GLY A 32 -11.87 -9.73 -1.48
N PHE A 33 -10.90 -10.66 -1.58
CA PHE A 33 -10.08 -10.83 -2.78
C PHE A 33 -10.91 -11.22 -4.01
N ASP A 34 -11.90 -12.13 -3.86
CA ASP A 34 -12.82 -12.51 -4.95
C ASP A 34 -13.61 -11.30 -5.46
N HIS A 35 -14.08 -10.42 -4.56
CA HIS A 35 -14.70 -9.17 -4.95
C HIS A 35 -13.71 -8.21 -5.62
N PHE A 36 -12.51 -8.04 -5.03
CA PHE A 36 -11.48 -7.12 -5.55
C PHE A 36 -11.12 -7.44 -6.99
N GLU A 37 -10.84 -8.71 -7.29
CA GLU A 37 -10.50 -9.18 -8.63
C GLU A 37 -11.61 -8.93 -9.67
N LYS A 38 -12.86 -9.16 -9.29
CA LYS A 38 -14.01 -9.06 -10.21
C LYS A 38 -14.49 -7.64 -10.40
N PHE A 39 -14.42 -6.81 -9.36
CA PHE A 39 -15.04 -5.49 -9.32
C PHE A 39 -14.14 -4.43 -8.71
N GLY A 40 -13.60 -4.67 -7.53
CA GLY A 40 -12.98 -3.65 -6.67
C GLY A 40 -11.81 -2.91 -7.32
N LYS A 41 -10.96 -3.61 -8.06
CA LYS A 41 -9.82 -2.96 -8.75
C LYS A 41 -10.28 -2.00 -9.85
N PHE A 42 -11.41 -2.28 -10.50
CA PHE A 42 -12.02 -1.41 -11.52
C PHE A 42 -12.84 -0.27 -10.91
N GLU A 43 -13.33 -0.45 -9.68
CA GLU A 43 -14.01 0.58 -8.89
C GLU A 43 -13.04 1.55 -8.18
N GLY A 44 -11.73 1.32 -8.30
CA GLY A 44 -10.72 2.15 -7.66
C GLY A 44 -10.53 1.87 -6.16
N ARG A 45 -10.99 0.70 -5.67
CA ARG A 45 -10.80 0.31 -4.27
C ARG A 45 -9.36 -0.15 -4.02
N ASN A 46 -8.80 0.25 -2.88
CA ASN A 46 -7.43 -0.08 -2.52
C ASN A 46 -7.31 -1.51 -1.98
N PRO A 47 -6.37 -2.34 -2.47
CA PRO A 47 -6.21 -3.74 -2.05
C PRO A 47 -5.62 -3.87 -0.64
N SER A 48 -4.83 -2.90 -0.22
CA SER A 48 -4.13 -2.84 1.07
C SER A 48 -3.71 -1.42 1.40
N ALA A 49 -3.14 -1.20 2.58
CA ALA A 49 -2.55 0.07 2.97
C ALA A 49 -1.31 0.45 2.13
N PHE A 50 -0.72 -0.49 1.39
CA PHE A 50 0.51 -0.27 0.65
C PHE A 50 0.31 0.24 -0.78
N PHE A 51 -0.89 0.13 -1.33
CA PHE A 51 -1.23 0.63 -2.66
C PHE A 51 -2.51 1.46 -2.63
N ASP A 52 -2.42 2.69 -3.14
CA ASP A 52 -3.55 3.63 -3.26
C ASP A 52 -3.77 3.98 -4.72
N GLN A 53 -4.89 3.51 -5.29
CA GLN A 53 -5.24 3.71 -6.69
C GLN A 53 -5.42 5.19 -7.04
N SER A 54 -6.06 5.96 -6.15
CA SER A 54 -6.29 7.39 -6.36
C SER A 54 -4.97 8.18 -6.32
N PHE A 55 -4.10 7.90 -5.34
CA PHE A 55 -2.76 8.48 -5.27
C PHE A 55 -1.98 8.18 -6.56
N TYR A 56 -2.01 6.92 -7.00
CA TYR A 56 -1.27 6.48 -8.18
C TYR A 56 -1.72 7.19 -9.46
N LEU A 57 -3.02 7.27 -9.72
CA LEU A 57 -3.58 7.95 -10.89
C LEU A 57 -3.36 9.47 -10.84
N ASN A 58 -3.45 10.09 -9.67
CA ASN A 58 -3.17 11.51 -9.50
C ASN A 58 -1.69 11.85 -9.74
N LYS A 59 -0.78 10.96 -9.35
CA LYS A 59 0.66 11.14 -9.53
C LYS A 59 1.13 10.84 -10.94
N TYR A 60 0.54 9.85 -11.61
CA TYR A 60 0.96 9.35 -12.90
C TYR A 60 -0.12 9.56 -13.96
N LEU A 61 -0.13 10.77 -14.55
CA LEU A 61 -1.13 11.17 -15.54
C LEU A 61 -1.10 10.31 -16.82
N ASP A 62 0.06 9.78 -17.19
CA ASP A 62 0.22 8.82 -18.29
C ASP A 62 -0.60 7.55 -18.02
N VAL A 63 -0.55 7.03 -16.79
CA VAL A 63 -1.35 5.87 -16.37
C VAL A 63 -2.84 6.22 -16.32
N ALA A 64 -3.19 7.38 -15.75
CA ALA A 64 -4.58 7.83 -15.70
C ALA A 64 -5.20 7.92 -17.10
N GLN A 65 -4.45 8.43 -18.08
CA GLN A 65 -4.89 8.47 -19.48
C GLN A 65 -5.01 7.07 -20.10
N ALA A 66 -4.09 6.15 -19.79
CA ALA A 66 -4.12 4.80 -20.30
C ALA A 66 -5.31 3.99 -19.73
N VAL A 67 -5.61 4.14 -18.44
CA VAL A 67 -6.80 3.57 -17.80
C VAL A 67 -8.07 4.18 -18.40
N GLY A 68 -8.14 5.51 -18.57
CA GLY A 68 -9.28 6.18 -19.17
C GLY A 68 -9.55 5.78 -20.64
N LYS A 69 -8.52 5.31 -21.35
CA LYS A 69 -8.63 4.75 -22.73
C LYS A 69 -8.90 3.25 -22.76
N GLY A 70 -9.01 2.58 -21.61
CA GLY A 70 -9.21 1.13 -21.51
C GLY A 70 -7.97 0.30 -21.90
N ILE A 71 -6.76 0.89 -21.94
CA ILE A 71 -5.50 0.16 -22.19
C ILE A 71 -5.15 -0.71 -20.98
N PHE A 72 -5.41 -0.20 -19.78
CA PHE A 72 -5.38 -0.95 -18.52
C PHE A 72 -6.76 -0.93 -17.88
N GLY A 73 -7.14 -2.03 -17.22
CA GLY A 73 -8.40 -2.11 -16.50
C GLY A 73 -8.43 -1.23 -15.25
N SER A 74 -7.28 -1.05 -14.61
CA SER A 74 -7.15 -0.28 -13.38
C SER A 74 -5.72 0.27 -13.18
N ALA A 75 -5.55 1.18 -12.21
CA ALA A 75 -4.25 1.62 -11.73
C ALA A 75 -3.44 0.43 -11.16
N PHE A 76 -4.12 -0.48 -10.48
CA PHE A 76 -3.52 -1.67 -9.90
C PHE A 76 -2.95 -2.60 -10.96
N ASP A 77 -3.69 -2.84 -12.06
CA ASP A 77 -3.19 -3.67 -13.18
C ASP A 77 -1.90 -3.08 -13.78
N HIS A 78 -1.87 -1.76 -14.02
CA HIS A 78 -0.64 -1.12 -14.50
C HIS A 78 0.51 -1.28 -13.50
N PHE A 79 0.26 -1.04 -12.20
CA PHE A 79 1.30 -1.16 -11.18
C PHE A 79 1.86 -2.58 -11.10
N MET A 80 1.00 -3.59 -11.15
CA MET A 80 1.41 -4.99 -11.09
C MET A 80 2.24 -5.41 -12.31
N LEU A 81 1.87 -4.93 -13.51
CA LEU A 81 2.55 -5.28 -14.77
C LEU A 81 3.86 -4.50 -14.98
N PHE A 82 3.88 -3.21 -14.64
CA PHE A 82 4.98 -2.30 -14.99
C PHE A 82 5.48 -1.47 -13.81
N GLY A 83 4.59 -0.87 -13.03
CA GLY A 83 4.90 0.17 -12.05
C GLY A 83 5.93 -0.26 -11.00
N GLN A 84 5.95 -1.53 -10.60
CA GLN A 84 6.93 -2.07 -9.67
C GLN A 84 8.37 -1.96 -10.23
N LYS A 85 8.56 -2.28 -11.50
CA LYS A 85 9.87 -2.21 -12.19
C LYS A 85 10.24 -0.78 -12.60
N GLU A 86 9.25 0.04 -12.88
CA GLU A 86 9.43 1.46 -13.19
C GLU A 86 9.72 2.31 -11.94
N LEU A 87 9.84 1.69 -10.78
CA LEU A 87 10.07 2.35 -9.50
C LEU A 87 9.03 3.44 -9.20
N ARG A 88 7.77 3.20 -9.60
CA ARG A 88 6.67 4.12 -9.29
C ARG A 88 6.25 3.98 -7.83
N ASP A 89 5.96 5.10 -7.21
CA ASP A 89 5.46 5.15 -5.84
C ASP A 89 4.05 4.57 -5.78
N ALA A 90 3.82 3.62 -4.87
CA ALA A 90 2.55 2.91 -4.77
C ALA A 90 1.51 3.66 -3.93
N SER A 91 1.96 4.47 -2.96
CA SER A 91 1.12 5.22 -2.02
C SER A 91 1.94 6.25 -1.25
N VAL A 92 1.30 6.99 -0.36
CA VAL A 92 2.01 7.91 0.57
C VAL A 92 2.91 7.17 1.56
N VAL A 93 2.62 5.89 1.84
CA VAL A 93 3.42 5.07 2.78
C VAL A 93 4.52 4.27 2.10
N PHE A 94 4.55 4.21 0.77
CA PHE A 94 5.63 3.57 0.02
C PHE A 94 6.03 4.38 -1.22
N GLN A 95 7.24 4.92 -1.17
CA GLN A 95 7.89 5.64 -2.27
C GLN A 95 9.13 4.86 -2.71
N ALA A 96 9.11 4.34 -3.94
CA ALA A 96 10.12 3.39 -4.41
C ALA A 96 11.55 3.96 -4.38
N SER A 97 11.75 5.16 -4.92
CA SER A 97 13.07 5.80 -4.94
C SER A 97 13.59 6.15 -3.54
N TYR A 98 12.70 6.61 -2.63
CA TYR A 98 13.05 6.87 -1.24
C TYR A 98 13.48 5.57 -0.53
N TYR A 99 12.69 4.51 -0.69
CA TYR A 99 12.97 3.22 -0.08
C TYR A 99 14.34 2.68 -0.49
N LEU A 100 14.66 2.70 -1.78
CA LEU A 100 15.96 2.26 -2.31
C LEU A 100 17.11 3.18 -1.88
N ALA A 101 16.86 4.48 -1.78
CA ALA A 101 17.87 5.42 -1.28
C ALA A 101 18.26 5.15 0.17
N LYS A 102 17.30 4.74 1.01
CA LYS A 102 17.50 4.41 2.42
C LYS A 102 18.03 2.99 2.66
N ASN A 103 17.76 2.05 1.75
CA ASN A 103 18.05 0.62 1.90
C ASN A 103 18.98 0.15 0.77
N LYS A 104 20.29 0.37 0.92
CA LYS A 104 21.29 0.11 -0.12
C LYS A 104 21.47 -1.38 -0.45
N ASP A 105 21.19 -2.26 0.48
CA ASP A 105 21.13 -3.70 0.30
C ASP A 105 20.01 -4.07 -0.68
N VAL A 106 18.82 -3.46 -0.51
CA VAL A 106 17.67 -3.66 -1.41
C VAL A 106 17.92 -3.04 -2.78
N ASP A 107 18.48 -1.83 -2.84
CA ASP A 107 18.86 -1.18 -4.10
C ASP A 107 19.81 -2.04 -4.94
N ALA A 108 20.78 -2.70 -4.28
CA ALA A 108 21.69 -3.62 -4.95
C ALA A 108 20.98 -4.87 -5.51
N ALA A 109 20.01 -5.44 -4.78
CA ALA A 109 19.22 -6.58 -5.24
C ALA A 109 18.26 -6.20 -6.39
N VAL A 110 17.62 -5.03 -6.31
CA VAL A 110 16.77 -4.50 -7.39
C VAL A 110 17.56 -4.27 -8.68
N LYS A 111 18.79 -3.73 -8.62
CA LYS A 111 19.67 -3.55 -9.78
C LYS A 111 20.07 -4.87 -10.45
N LYS A 112 20.03 -5.98 -9.72
CA LYS A 112 20.27 -7.32 -10.26
C LYS A 112 18.99 -8.02 -10.75
N ASP A 113 17.84 -7.34 -10.72
CA ASP A 113 16.50 -7.90 -11.05
C ASP A 113 16.12 -9.12 -10.18
N GLU A 114 16.66 -9.20 -8.94
CA GLU A 114 16.36 -10.29 -8.01
C GLU A 114 14.96 -10.12 -7.38
N LEU A 115 14.55 -8.86 -7.13
CA LEU A 115 13.24 -8.49 -6.59
C LEU A 115 12.91 -7.02 -6.89
N THR A 116 11.70 -6.57 -6.58
CA THR A 116 11.33 -5.14 -6.62
C THR A 116 11.36 -4.51 -5.24
N GLY A 117 11.47 -3.18 -5.17
CA GLY A 117 11.49 -2.46 -3.88
C GLY A 117 10.22 -2.72 -3.06
N ILE A 118 9.04 -2.70 -3.70
CA ILE A 118 7.77 -3.00 -3.01
C ILE A 118 7.68 -4.47 -2.56
N GLU A 119 8.22 -5.38 -3.36
CA GLU A 119 8.27 -6.80 -3.00
C GLU A 119 9.09 -7.03 -1.72
N HIS A 120 10.28 -6.42 -1.64
CA HIS A 120 11.08 -6.49 -0.42
C HIS A 120 10.34 -5.86 0.77
N PHE A 121 9.76 -4.66 0.57
CA PHE A 121 9.07 -3.94 1.64
C PHE A 121 7.91 -4.78 2.22
N VAL A 122 7.04 -5.32 1.37
CA VAL A 122 5.88 -6.09 1.80
C VAL A 122 6.27 -7.42 2.47
N LYS A 123 7.31 -8.09 1.97
CA LYS A 123 7.75 -9.39 2.50
C LYS A 123 8.58 -9.29 3.79
N PHE A 124 9.39 -8.26 3.91
CA PHE A 124 10.41 -8.15 4.95
C PHE A 124 10.46 -6.76 5.58
N GLY A 125 10.60 -5.71 4.75
CA GLY A 125 10.95 -4.37 5.18
C GLY A 125 9.99 -3.74 6.19
N ILE A 126 8.69 -4.03 6.09
CA ILE A 126 7.70 -3.54 7.05
C ILE A 126 7.93 -4.15 8.44
N ASP A 127 8.17 -5.45 8.53
CA ASP A 127 8.39 -6.13 9.81
C ASP A 127 9.76 -5.79 10.42
N GLU A 128 10.71 -5.38 9.57
CA GLU A 128 12.01 -4.82 9.97
C GLU A 128 11.92 -3.34 10.39
N GLY A 129 10.76 -2.69 10.20
CA GLY A 129 10.57 -1.27 10.52
C GLY A 129 11.35 -0.32 9.61
N ARG A 130 11.65 -0.72 8.37
CA ARG A 130 12.41 0.10 7.43
C ARG A 130 11.62 1.31 6.96
N ALA A 131 12.26 2.48 6.94
CA ALA A 131 11.67 3.70 6.41
C ALA A 131 11.36 3.54 4.91
N SER A 132 10.11 3.76 4.52
CA SER A 132 9.60 3.48 3.18
C SER A 132 9.12 4.71 2.42
N SER A 133 9.00 5.86 3.09
CA SER A 133 8.49 7.10 2.52
C SER A 133 9.06 8.30 3.29
N ASP A 134 9.10 9.47 2.65
CA ASP A 134 9.39 10.74 3.32
C ASP A 134 8.17 11.31 4.07
N LYS A 135 6.99 10.73 3.86
CA LYS A 135 5.71 11.10 4.48
C LYS A 135 5.28 10.17 5.61
N PHE A 136 5.92 9.01 5.72
CA PHE A 136 5.56 8.03 6.72
C PHE A 136 6.76 7.19 7.18
N ASP A 137 6.99 7.18 8.47
CA ASP A 137 7.96 6.34 9.17
C ASP A 137 7.22 5.51 10.22
N VAL A 138 7.17 4.21 10.02
CA VAL A 138 6.41 3.31 10.90
C VAL A 138 7.00 3.22 12.30
N GLY A 139 8.33 3.34 12.42
CA GLY A 139 9.02 3.35 13.71
C GLY A 139 8.68 4.62 14.50
N TYR A 140 8.71 5.79 13.85
CA TYR A 140 8.25 7.05 14.42
C TYR A 140 6.77 6.96 14.82
N TYR A 141 5.91 6.52 13.91
CA TYR A 141 4.46 6.46 14.14
C TYR A 141 4.12 5.60 15.36
N LEU A 142 4.59 4.36 15.38
CA LEU A 142 4.34 3.46 16.50
C LEU A 142 5.07 3.93 17.79
N GLY A 143 6.23 4.58 17.66
CA GLY A 143 6.99 5.15 18.76
C GLY A 143 6.30 6.33 19.42
N ASN A 144 5.67 7.20 18.61
CA ASN A 144 5.06 8.45 19.05
C ASN A 144 3.64 8.28 19.64
N TYR A 145 2.92 7.22 19.24
CA TYR A 145 1.55 6.97 19.68
C TYR A 145 1.47 5.77 20.62
N GLY A 146 1.62 6.06 21.94
CA GLY A 146 1.68 5.04 23.00
C GLY A 146 0.40 4.20 23.15
N ASP A 147 -0.75 4.72 22.75
CA ASP A 147 -2.04 4.00 22.71
C ASP A 147 -2.00 2.83 21.73
N LEU A 148 -1.34 2.99 20.57
CA LEU A 148 -1.17 1.91 19.59
C LEU A 148 -0.26 0.80 20.14
N LYS A 149 0.82 1.17 20.85
CA LYS A 149 1.67 0.20 21.54
C LYS A 149 0.91 -0.55 22.62
N ALA A 150 0.13 0.16 23.43
CA ALA A 150 -0.68 -0.43 24.49
C ALA A 150 -1.73 -1.40 23.93
N ALA A 151 -2.26 -1.11 22.73
CA ALA A 151 -3.17 -1.97 21.99
C ALA A 151 -2.48 -3.17 21.28
N GLY A 152 -1.16 -3.32 21.42
CA GLY A 152 -0.40 -4.44 20.84
C GLY A 152 -0.20 -4.35 19.32
N PHE A 153 -0.15 -3.12 18.76
CA PHE A 153 0.07 -2.95 17.34
C PHE A 153 1.51 -3.31 16.97
N ASN A 154 1.66 -4.11 15.93
CA ASN A 154 2.92 -4.27 15.21
C ASN A 154 3.04 -3.24 14.07
N TYR A 155 4.14 -3.25 13.35
CA TYR A 155 4.38 -2.30 12.26
C TYR A 155 3.31 -2.38 11.16
N ARG A 156 2.85 -3.57 10.76
CA ARG A 156 1.79 -3.72 9.74
C ARG A 156 0.49 -3.06 10.17
N LYS A 157 0.04 -3.36 11.38
CA LYS A 157 -1.16 -2.72 11.96
C LYS A 157 -1.00 -1.21 12.12
N ALA A 158 0.21 -0.73 12.40
CA ALA A 158 0.48 0.70 12.50
C ALA A 158 0.35 1.42 11.14
N VAL A 159 0.82 0.81 10.05
CA VAL A 159 0.60 1.32 8.68
C VAL A 159 -0.88 1.34 8.33
N GLU A 160 -1.59 0.23 8.54
CA GLU A 160 -3.03 0.12 8.29
C GLU A 160 -3.81 1.19 9.06
N HIS A 161 -3.50 1.36 10.35
CA HIS A 161 -4.12 2.39 11.18
C HIS A 161 -3.86 3.80 10.65
N PHE A 162 -2.62 4.11 10.24
CA PHE A 162 -2.30 5.42 9.66
C PHE A 162 -3.15 5.71 8.43
N VAL A 163 -3.25 4.75 7.51
CA VAL A 163 -4.01 4.91 6.26
C VAL A 163 -5.51 5.01 6.52
N LEU A 164 -6.06 4.18 7.42
CA LEU A 164 -7.51 4.11 7.66
C LEU A 164 -8.02 5.24 8.57
N ARG A 165 -7.23 5.65 9.55
CA ARG A 165 -7.68 6.52 10.67
C ARG A 165 -6.75 7.67 11.00
N GLY A 166 -5.45 7.52 10.74
CA GLY A 166 -4.43 8.46 11.17
C GLY A 166 -4.69 9.90 10.77
N SER A 167 -5.12 10.15 9.53
CA SER A 167 -5.46 11.48 9.03
C SER A 167 -6.72 12.06 9.71
N GLN A 168 -7.73 11.22 9.97
CA GLN A 168 -8.95 11.62 10.66
C GLN A 168 -8.68 11.99 12.14
N GLU A 169 -7.74 11.27 12.76
CA GLU A 169 -7.28 11.51 14.12
C GLU A 169 -6.21 12.62 14.19
N LYS A 170 -5.86 13.25 13.06
CA LYS A 170 -4.82 14.29 12.94
C LYS A 170 -3.45 13.81 13.45
N ARG A 171 -3.12 12.53 13.21
CA ARG A 171 -1.82 11.97 13.57
C ARG A 171 -0.79 12.21 12.47
N PHE A 172 0.40 12.59 12.86
CA PHE A 172 1.52 12.80 11.95
C PHE A 172 2.20 11.46 11.61
N GLY A 173 2.49 11.25 10.33
CA GLY A 173 3.14 10.03 9.83
C GLY A 173 4.65 10.00 10.05
N CYS A 174 5.28 11.18 10.15
CA CYS A 174 6.73 11.32 10.35
C CYS A 174 7.06 12.63 11.10
N LEU A 175 8.32 12.77 11.52
CA LEU A 175 8.80 13.95 12.24
C LEU A 175 8.72 15.24 11.41
N ALA A 176 8.85 15.15 10.09
CA ALA A 176 8.83 16.32 9.20
C ALA A 176 7.47 17.04 9.17
N ASP A 177 6.38 16.37 9.55
CA ASP A 177 5.03 16.95 9.58
C ASP A 177 4.75 17.76 10.88
N VAL A 178 5.67 17.74 11.84
CA VAL A 178 5.52 18.37 13.17
C VAL A 178 6.04 19.81 13.20
N VAL A 179 6.61 20.32 12.09
CA VAL A 179 7.26 21.64 12.00
C VAL A 179 6.34 22.67 11.35
#